data_29bee3720b381eb65dd52fcb7d37b778
#
_entry.id   29bee3720b381eb65dd52fcb7d37b778
#
_cell.length_a   1.000
_cell.length_b   1.000
_cell.length_c   1.000
_cell.angle_alpha   90.00
_cell.angle_beta   90.00
_cell.angle_gamma   90.00
#
_symmetry.space_group_name_H-M   'P 1'
#
loop_
_entity.id
_entity.type
_entity.pdbx_description
1 polymer ?
#
loop_
_entity_poly.entity_id
_entity_poly.type
_entity_poly.pdbx_seq_one_letter_code
_entity_poly.pdbx_strand_id
1 'polypeptide(L)'
;VRPSFVLGGRAMQIVANEETLRHYLRSAVEINEKSPVLVDKYIQGKELEVDAICDGKDVYIPGIMEHVERTGIHSGDSISVYPTFSVSQKVKDTIIEYTKQLGLAIGIVGLYNIQFIVDAEEKVYVIEVNPRSSRTVPFLSKSTGVPMAKIATMVILGHSLKEQGISVIIPEEKKRW
;
A
#
# COMPACT_ATOMS: atom_id res chain seq x y z
N VAL A 1 -11.91 14.35 -3.88
CA VAL A 1 -12.77 14.03 -5.03
C VAL A 1 -11.90 13.51 -6.16
N ARG A 2 -12.28 12.43 -6.79
CA ARG A 2 -11.55 11.83 -7.92
C ARG A 2 -12.51 11.27 -8.96
N PRO A 3 -12.26 11.48 -10.26
CA PRO A 3 -12.98 10.77 -11.31
C PRO A 3 -12.64 9.28 -11.29
N SER A 4 -13.57 8.43 -11.75
CA SER A 4 -13.28 7.02 -11.96
C SER A 4 -12.30 6.85 -13.13
N PHE A 5 -11.47 5.80 -13.07
CA PHE A 5 -10.52 5.43 -14.14
C PHE A 5 -9.43 6.46 -14.45
N VAL A 6 -8.97 7.23 -13.45
CA VAL A 6 -7.79 8.08 -13.61
C VAL A 6 -6.53 7.39 -13.12
N LEU A 7 -5.46 7.50 -13.92
CA LEU A 7 -4.13 7.02 -13.57
C LEU A 7 -3.29 8.15 -12.99
N GLY A 8 -2.53 7.85 -11.92
CA GLY A 8 -1.53 8.76 -11.37
C GLY A 8 -2.09 10.05 -10.75
N GLY A 9 -3.29 10.00 -10.16
CA GLY A 9 -3.85 11.15 -9.44
C GLY A 9 -4.31 12.32 -10.32
N ARG A 10 -4.36 12.15 -11.64
CA ARG A 10 -4.84 13.19 -12.57
C ARG A 10 -6.28 13.60 -12.22
N ALA A 11 -6.51 14.92 -12.22
CA ALA A 11 -7.82 15.51 -11.92
C ALA A 11 -8.38 15.13 -10.53
N MET A 12 -7.54 14.72 -9.57
CA MET A 12 -7.93 14.63 -8.16
C MET A 12 -7.87 16.02 -7.53
N GLN A 13 -8.84 16.33 -6.68
CA GLN A 13 -8.87 17.60 -5.98
C GLN A 13 -9.34 17.44 -4.53
N ILE A 14 -8.62 18.10 -3.61
CA ILE A 14 -9.08 18.29 -2.24
C ILE A 14 -10.02 19.48 -2.25
N VAL A 15 -11.25 19.28 -1.79
CA VAL A 15 -12.28 20.31 -1.71
C VAL A 15 -12.62 20.58 -0.25
N ALA A 16 -12.60 21.86 0.13
CA ALA A 16 -12.80 22.26 1.52
C ALA A 16 -14.25 22.64 1.86
N ASN A 17 -15.08 22.89 0.85
CA ASN A 17 -16.46 23.34 1.03
C ASN A 17 -17.36 22.85 -0.12
N GLU A 18 -18.68 23.03 0.07
CA GLU A 18 -19.69 22.58 -0.86
C GLU A 18 -19.60 23.31 -2.22
N GLU A 19 -19.25 24.55 -2.25
CA GLU A 19 -19.17 25.35 -3.49
C GLU A 19 -18.07 24.80 -4.41
N THR A 20 -16.87 24.62 -3.87
CA THR A 20 -15.74 24.01 -4.62
C THR A 20 -16.04 22.57 -5.03
N LEU A 21 -16.75 21.80 -4.19
CA LEU A 21 -17.20 20.46 -4.56
C LEU A 21 -18.14 20.49 -5.76
N ARG A 22 -19.17 21.36 -5.72
CA ARG A 22 -20.12 21.50 -6.82
C ARG A 22 -19.47 21.96 -8.12
N HIS A 23 -18.54 22.90 -8.02
CA HIS A 23 -17.78 23.36 -9.19
C HIS A 23 -16.97 22.23 -9.80
N TYR A 24 -16.23 21.48 -8.97
CA TYR A 24 -15.45 20.34 -9.44
C TYR A 24 -16.32 19.24 -10.08
N LEU A 25 -17.45 18.89 -9.44
CA LEU A 25 -18.34 17.85 -9.97
C LEU A 25 -18.90 18.23 -11.35
N ARG A 26 -19.23 19.49 -11.59
CA ARG A 26 -19.66 19.95 -12.93
C ARG A 26 -18.56 19.75 -13.96
N SER A 27 -17.36 20.20 -13.67
CA SER A 27 -16.21 20.03 -14.58
C SER A 27 -15.82 18.57 -14.80
N ALA A 28 -15.94 17.72 -13.78
CA ALA A 28 -15.66 16.29 -13.89
C ALA A 28 -16.70 15.54 -14.72
N VAL A 29 -17.97 15.91 -14.62
CA VAL A 29 -19.06 15.34 -15.43
C VAL A 29 -18.92 15.71 -16.90
N GLU A 30 -18.50 16.94 -17.22
CA GLU A 30 -18.22 17.36 -18.61
C GLU A 30 -17.14 16.50 -19.29
N ILE A 31 -16.21 15.94 -18.49
CA ILE A 31 -15.13 15.07 -18.99
C ILE A 31 -15.65 13.66 -19.30
N ASN A 32 -16.59 13.14 -18.51
CA ASN A 32 -17.16 11.81 -18.73
C ASN A 32 -18.52 11.62 -18.00
N GLU A 33 -19.60 11.90 -18.70
CA GLU A 33 -20.97 11.77 -18.15
C GLU A 33 -21.36 10.36 -17.69
N LYS A 34 -20.64 9.34 -18.15
CA LYS A 34 -20.98 7.92 -17.87
C LYS A 34 -20.17 7.31 -16.72
N SER A 35 -19.19 8.03 -16.21
CA SER A 35 -18.30 7.49 -15.14
C SER A 35 -18.61 8.13 -13.80
N PRO A 36 -18.81 7.34 -12.74
CA PRO A 36 -19.05 7.88 -11.40
C PRO A 36 -17.83 8.65 -10.90
N VAL A 37 -18.08 9.70 -10.13
CA VAL A 37 -17.04 10.44 -9.40
C VAL A 37 -17.03 9.95 -7.96
N LEU A 38 -15.85 9.61 -7.45
CA LEU A 38 -15.67 9.20 -6.06
C LEU A 38 -15.40 10.44 -5.19
N VAL A 39 -16.13 10.52 -4.07
CA VAL A 39 -15.95 11.56 -3.06
C VAL A 39 -15.58 10.89 -1.76
N ASP A 40 -14.32 10.99 -1.37
CA ASP A 40 -13.78 10.37 -0.18
C ASP A 40 -13.46 11.44 0.88
N LYS A 41 -13.51 11.06 2.16
CA LYS A 41 -13.02 11.92 3.23
C LYS A 41 -11.49 12.03 3.12
N TYR A 42 -10.99 13.27 3.10
CA TYR A 42 -9.55 13.50 3.21
C TYR A 42 -9.09 13.21 4.65
N ILE A 43 -8.10 12.34 4.78
CA ILE A 43 -7.51 11.96 6.06
C ILE A 43 -6.09 12.47 6.10
N GLN A 44 -5.77 13.31 7.09
CA GLN A 44 -4.40 13.69 7.38
C GLN A 44 -3.75 12.63 8.26
N GLY A 45 -2.52 12.26 7.93
CA GLY A 45 -1.82 11.25 8.69
C GLY A 45 -0.46 10.95 8.12
N LYS A 46 0.10 9.84 8.53
CA LYS A 46 1.32 9.26 7.98
C LYS A 46 0.96 8.24 6.93
N GLU A 47 1.65 8.31 5.81
CA GLU A 47 1.52 7.28 4.79
C GLU A 47 2.54 6.18 5.02
N LEU A 48 2.05 4.94 4.97
CA LEU A 48 2.88 3.74 5.05
C LEU A 48 2.55 2.83 3.88
N GLU A 49 3.51 2.03 3.48
CA GLU A 49 3.29 1.03 2.44
C GLU A 49 3.91 -0.32 2.82
N VAL A 50 3.29 -1.37 2.30
CA VAL A 50 3.75 -2.75 2.46
C VAL A 50 3.80 -3.41 1.09
N ASP A 51 4.94 -3.98 0.75
CA ASP A 51 5.04 -4.96 -0.33
C ASP A 51 5.06 -6.35 0.28
N ALA A 52 4.16 -7.20 -0.16
CA ALA A 52 4.00 -8.54 0.35
C ALA A 52 3.95 -9.57 -0.79
N ILE A 53 4.12 -10.83 -0.43
CA ILE A 53 3.94 -11.99 -1.33
C ILE A 53 2.87 -12.89 -0.72
N CYS A 54 1.84 -13.21 -1.50
CA CYS A 54 0.81 -14.16 -1.12
C CYS A 54 0.87 -15.38 -2.03
N ASP A 55 0.74 -16.60 -1.46
CA ASP A 55 0.68 -17.84 -2.23
C ASP A 55 -0.74 -18.45 -2.25
N GLY A 56 -1.74 -17.66 -1.82
CA GLY A 56 -3.14 -18.09 -1.70
C GLY A 56 -3.49 -18.78 -0.38
N LYS A 57 -2.49 -19.06 0.48
CA LYS A 57 -2.66 -19.66 1.82
C LYS A 57 -1.91 -18.87 2.88
N ASP A 58 -0.68 -18.51 2.56
CA ASP A 58 0.22 -17.80 3.45
C ASP A 58 0.65 -16.46 2.82
N VAL A 59 1.05 -15.52 3.68
CA VAL A 59 1.52 -14.20 3.27
C VAL A 59 2.87 -13.90 3.91
N TYR A 60 3.86 -13.56 3.09
CA TYR A 60 5.15 -13.05 3.54
C TYR A 60 5.17 -11.53 3.47
N ILE A 61 5.54 -10.90 4.59
CA ILE A 61 5.68 -9.45 4.73
C ILE A 61 7.11 -9.18 5.19
N PRO A 62 7.97 -8.55 4.35
CA PRO A 62 9.35 -8.25 4.72
C PRO A 62 9.45 -7.14 5.77
N GLY A 63 8.45 -6.27 5.84
CA GLY A 63 8.38 -5.15 6.76
C GLY A 63 7.46 -4.05 6.26
N ILE A 64 7.42 -2.94 6.99
CA ILE A 64 6.58 -1.78 6.70
C ILE A 64 7.49 -0.61 6.37
N MET A 65 7.22 0.10 5.28
CA MET A 65 7.88 1.34 4.91
C MET A 65 7.04 2.54 5.32
N GLU A 66 7.69 3.61 5.69
CA GLU A 66 7.06 4.87 6.11
C GLU A 66 7.50 5.99 5.18
N HIS A 67 6.56 6.81 4.71
CA HIS A 67 6.85 8.01 3.93
C HIS A 67 7.20 9.17 4.86
N VAL A 68 8.20 9.94 4.49
CA VAL A 68 8.64 11.12 5.25
C VAL A 68 7.71 12.31 4.97
N GLU A 69 7.19 12.40 3.77
CA GLU A 69 6.29 13.46 3.33
C GLU A 69 4.89 13.28 3.92
N ARG A 70 4.14 14.37 3.90
CA ARG A 70 2.75 14.40 4.34
C ARG A 70 1.84 13.70 3.34
N THR A 71 0.69 13.26 3.82
CA THR A 71 -0.40 12.68 3.04
C THR A 71 -0.74 13.51 1.80
N GLY A 72 -0.87 12.84 0.66
CA GLY A 72 -1.23 13.44 -0.61
C GLY A 72 -0.07 13.72 -1.56
N ILE A 73 1.17 13.38 -1.17
CA ILE A 73 2.31 13.35 -2.09
C ILE A 73 2.33 11.96 -2.75
N HIS A 74 2.44 11.93 -4.08
CA HIS A 74 2.53 10.67 -4.80
C HIS A 74 3.72 9.84 -4.32
N SER A 75 3.52 8.55 -4.06
CA SER A 75 4.57 7.66 -3.54
C SER A 75 5.87 7.68 -4.36
N GLY A 76 5.78 8.04 -5.66
CA GLY A 76 6.90 8.23 -6.56
C GLY A 76 7.80 9.41 -6.26
N ASP A 77 7.27 10.39 -5.58
CA ASP A 77 7.92 11.65 -5.25
C ASP A 77 8.24 11.74 -3.76
N SER A 78 7.96 10.66 -3.01
CA SER A 78 8.18 10.58 -1.56
C SER A 78 9.47 9.84 -1.23
N ILE A 79 10.11 10.27 -0.12
CA ILE A 79 11.19 9.56 0.53
C ILE A 79 10.57 8.49 1.43
N SER A 80 10.91 7.23 1.18
CA SER A 80 10.46 6.12 2.00
C SER A 80 11.59 5.61 2.90
N VAL A 81 11.28 5.37 4.16
CA VAL A 81 12.21 4.86 5.17
C VAL A 81 11.83 3.43 5.55
N TYR A 82 12.82 2.56 5.65
CA TYR A 82 12.68 1.18 6.11
C TYR A 82 13.72 0.85 7.18
N PRO A 83 13.34 0.17 8.26
CA PRO A 83 11.98 -0.12 8.70
C PRO A 83 11.25 1.14 9.19
N THR A 84 9.91 1.08 9.29
CA THR A 84 9.14 2.18 9.91
C THR A 84 9.58 2.43 11.34
N PHE A 85 9.73 3.70 11.73
CA PHE A 85 10.32 4.09 13.03
C PHE A 85 9.36 4.90 13.90
N SER A 86 8.31 5.49 13.34
CA SER A 86 7.51 6.49 14.04
C SER A 86 6.12 6.00 14.46
N VAL A 87 5.73 4.78 14.10
CA VAL A 87 4.43 4.20 14.45
C VAL A 87 4.56 3.17 15.57
N SER A 88 3.50 3.07 16.39
CA SER A 88 3.43 2.13 17.49
C SER A 88 3.39 0.67 17.04
N GLN A 89 3.71 -0.26 17.96
CA GLN A 89 3.58 -1.69 17.68
C GLN A 89 2.14 -2.08 17.34
N LYS A 90 1.15 -1.49 18.00
CA LYS A 90 -0.28 -1.70 17.72
C LYS A 90 -0.63 -1.38 16.25
N VAL A 91 -0.12 -0.27 15.74
CA VAL A 91 -0.30 0.12 14.33
C VAL A 91 0.37 -0.88 13.40
N LYS A 92 1.61 -1.30 13.70
CA LYS A 92 2.33 -2.31 12.93
C LYS A 92 1.54 -3.62 12.86
N ASP A 93 1.05 -4.11 13.99
CA ASP A 93 0.26 -5.34 14.06
C ASP A 93 -1.04 -5.25 13.24
N THR A 94 -1.71 -4.09 13.30
CA THR A 94 -2.91 -3.83 12.51
C THR A 94 -2.61 -3.85 11.01
N ILE A 95 -1.54 -3.19 10.57
CA ILE A 95 -1.11 -3.17 9.15
C ILE A 95 -0.78 -4.58 8.68
N ILE A 96 -0.07 -5.37 9.47
CA ILE A 96 0.26 -6.77 9.16
C ILE A 96 -1.01 -7.59 8.97
N GLU A 97 -1.94 -7.46 9.91
CA GLU A 97 -3.21 -8.21 9.85
C GLU A 97 -4.03 -7.81 8.63
N TYR A 98 -4.18 -6.51 8.35
CA TYR A 98 -4.89 -6.05 7.15
C TYR A 98 -4.22 -6.52 5.87
N THR A 99 -2.88 -6.51 5.82
CA THR A 99 -2.13 -6.99 4.67
C THR A 99 -2.44 -8.47 4.39
N LYS A 100 -2.42 -9.32 5.43
CA LYS A 100 -2.76 -10.74 5.30
C LYS A 100 -4.20 -10.95 4.85
N GLN A 101 -5.14 -10.32 5.55
CA GLN A 101 -6.57 -10.48 5.25
C GLN A 101 -6.89 -10.07 3.82
N LEU A 102 -6.37 -8.92 3.36
CA LEU A 102 -6.62 -8.42 2.01
C LEU A 102 -5.99 -9.31 0.93
N GLY A 103 -4.75 -9.74 1.12
CA GLY A 103 -4.09 -10.65 0.19
C GLY A 103 -4.86 -11.94 -0.03
N LEU A 104 -5.32 -12.55 1.06
CA LEU A 104 -6.09 -13.80 1.03
C LEU A 104 -7.51 -13.59 0.50
N ALA A 105 -8.22 -12.55 0.97
CA ALA A 105 -9.61 -12.29 0.57
C ALA A 105 -9.76 -11.93 -0.92
N ILE A 106 -8.77 -11.23 -1.49
CA ILE A 106 -8.74 -10.89 -2.91
C ILE A 106 -8.30 -12.09 -3.76
N GLY A 107 -7.67 -13.10 -3.15
CA GLY A 107 -7.12 -14.26 -3.85
C GLY A 107 -5.83 -13.97 -4.61
N ILE A 108 -4.98 -13.08 -4.07
CA ILE A 108 -3.73 -12.71 -4.72
C ILE A 108 -2.76 -13.88 -4.69
N VAL A 109 -2.11 -14.13 -5.83
CA VAL A 109 -0.98 -15.07 -5.97
C VAL A 109 0.20 -14.31 -6.58
N GLY A 110 1.24 -14.09 -5.79
CA GLY A 110 2.42 -13.30 -6.16
C GLY A 110 2.59 -12.04 -5.34
N LEU A 111 3.25 -11.04 -5.93
CA LEU A 111 3.51 -9.74 -5.31
C LEU A 111 2.26 -8.85 -5.28
N TYR A 112 2.12 -8.11 -4.19
CA TYR A 112 1.16 -7.02 -4.09
C TYR A 112 1.67 -5.93 -3.14
N ASN A 113 1.19 -4.72 -3.38
CA ASN A 113 1.50 -3.54 -2.59
C ASN A 113 0.21 -2.97 -2.00
N ILE A 114 0.26 -2.57 -0.74
CA ILE A 114 -0.83 -1.88 -0.07
C ILE A 114 -0.33 -0.56 0.47
N GLN A 115 -1.11 0.49 0.25
CA GLN A 115 -0.86 1.81 0.83
C GLN A 115 -1.85 2.08 1.96
N PHE A 116 -1.33 2.60 3.06
CA PHE A 116 -2.06 2.91 4.28
C PHE A 116 -1.91 4.38 4.68
N ILE A 117 -2.90 4.90 5.38
CA ILE A 117 -2.79 6.13 6.17
C ILE A 117 -3.03 5.78 7.64
N VAL A 118 -2.23 6.38 8.51
CA VAL A 118 -2.42 6.31 9.97
C VAL A 118 -2.66 7.72 10.48
N ASP A 119 -3.85 7.95 11.05
CA ASP A 119 -4.22 9.26 11.60
C ASP A 119 -3.59 9.53 12.98
N ALA A 120 -3.89 10.69 13.54
CA ALA A 120 -3.35 11.11 14.85
C ALA A 120 -3.84 10.23 16.02
N GLU A 121 -4.99 9.55 15.87
CA GLU A 121 -5.56 8.62 16.83
C GLU A 121 -5.07 7.18 16.63
N GLU A 122 -4.03 6.99 15.79
CA GLU A 122 -3.49 5.67 15.43
C GLU A 122 -4.47 4.75 14.71
N LYS A 123 -5.49 5.28 14.08
CA LYS A 123 -6.41 4.51 13.26
C LYS A 123 -5.81 4.28 11.88
N VAL A 124 -5.82 3.04 11.43
CA VAL A 124 -5.26 2.60 10.15
C VAL A 124 -6.36 2.57 9.09
N TYR A 125 -6.08 3.20 7.96
CA TYR A 125 -6.94 3.22 6.77
C TYR A 125 -6.19 2.66 5.57
N VAL A 126 -6.87 1.87 4.76
CA VAL A 126 -6.36 1.38 3.49
C VAL A 126 -6.69 2.40 2.40
N ILE A 127 -5.68 2.85 1.65
CA ILE A 127 -5.86 3.73 0.49
C ILE A 127 -6.16 2.88 -0.74
N GLU A 128 -5.27 1.94 -1.03
CA GLU A 128 -5.39 1.07 -2.20
C GLU A 128 -4.61 -0.24 -2.04
N VAL A 129 -5.04 -1.26 -2.78
CA VAL A 129 -4.34 -2.53 -2.94
C VAL A 129 -3.97 -2.68 -4.40
N ASN A 130 -2.68 -2.87 -4.68
CA ASN A 130 -2.13 -3.03 -6.02
C ASN A 130 -1.60 -4.47 -6.19
N PRO A 131 -2.31 -5.38 -6.87
CA PRO A 131 -1.87 -6.77 -7.08
C PRO A 131 -0.78 -6.84 -8.17
N ARG A 132 0.34 -6.21 -7.92
CA ARG A 132 1.51 -6.11 -8.79
C ARG A 132 2.75 -5.77 -7.99
N SER A 133 3.93 -5.94 -8.58
CA SER A 133 5.19 -5.43 -8.03
C SER A 133 5.17 -3.90 -7.90
N SER A 134 5.82 -3.39 -6.88
CA SER A 134 6.07 -1.96 -6.66
C SER A 134 7.53 -1.60 -6.96
N ARG A 135 7.84 -0.31 -6.93
CA ARG A 135 9.21 0.21 -7.09
C ARG A 135 10.09 -0.08 -5.89
N THR A 136 9.50 -0.31 -4.74
CA THR A 136 10.20 -0.56 -3.47
C THR A 136 10.66 -2.01 -3.32
N VAL A 137 10.14 -2.95 -4.11
CA VAL A 137 10.53 -4.37 -4.08
C VAL A 137 12.04 -4.62 -4.27
N PRO A 138 12.75 -3.98 -5.20
CA PRO A 138 14.21 -4.14 -5.32
C PRO A 138 14.97 -3.63 -4.09
N PHE A 139 14.52 -2.52 -3.51
CA PHE A 139 15.11 -1.96 -2.29
C PHE A 139 14.88 -2.89 -1.10
N LEU A 140 13.64 -3.35 -0.87
CA LEU A 140 13.29 -4.29 0.19
C LEU A 140 14.06 -5.61 0.04
N SER A 141 14.19 -6.12 -1.18
CA SER A 141 14.96 -7.34 -1.44
C SER A 141 16.42 -7.22 -1.00
N LYS A 142 17.05 -6.06 -1.25
CA LYS A 142 18.41 -5.78 -0.82
C LYS A 142 18.53 -5.55 0.69
N SER A 143 17.61 -4.78 1.26
CA SER A 143 17.62 -4.42 2.68
C SER A 143 17.37 -5.63 3.59
N THR A 144 16.50 -6.54 3.17
CA THR A 144 16.16 -7.75 3.95
C THR A 144 17.02 -8.96 3.61
N GLY A 145 17.69 -8.95 2.45
CA GLY A 145 18.41 -10.09 1.91
C GLY A 145 17.49 -11.17 1.32
N VAL A 146 16.19 -10.89 1.19
CA VAL A 146 15.19 -11.84 0.64
C VAL A 146 14.87 -11.46 -0.81
N PRO A 147 15.14 -12.34 -1.79
CA PRO A 147 14.95 -12.04 -3.21
C PRO A 147 13.46 -12.10 -3.59
N MET A 148 12.69 -11.09 -3.22
CA MET A 148 11.23 -11.06 -3.31
C MET A 148 10.69 -11.37 -4.70
N ALA A 149 11.29 -10.80 -5.75
CA ALA A 149 10.84 -11.06 -7.12
C ALA A 149 11.00 -12.54 -7.52
N LYS A 150 12.10 -13.17 -7.14
CA LYS A 150 12.33 -14.61 -7.37
C LYS A 150 11.30 -15.46 -6.64
N ILE A 151 11.08 -15.17 -5.35
CA ILE A 151 10.12 -15.91 -4.52
C ILE A 151 8.71 -15.79 -5.10
N ALA A 152 8.29 -14.59 -5.47
CA ALA A 152 6.98 -14.37 -6.07
C ALA A 152 6.81 -15.07 -7.42
N THR A 153 7.86 -15.11 -8.24
CA THR A 153 7.84 -15.87 -9.50
C THR A 153 7.63 -17.36 -9.22
N MET A 154 8.31 -17.92 -8.24
CA MET A 154 8.13 -19.33 -7.85
C MET A 154 6.71 -19.58 -7.31
N VAL A 155 6.15 -18.63 -6.54
CA VAL A 155 4.75 -18.70 -6.08
C VAL A 155 3.78 -18.77 -7.26
N ILE A 156 3.96 -17.91 -8.28
CA ILE A 156 3.14 -17.90 -9.50
C ILE A 156 3.26 -19.24 -10.26
N LEU A 157 4.42 -19.87 -10.21
CA LEU A 157 4.67 -21.19 -10.80
C LEU A 157 4.11 -22.37 -9.95
N GLY A 158 3.48 -22.07 -8.81
CA GLY A 158 2.82 -23.06 -7.96
C GLY A 158 3.61 -23.56 -6.75
N HIS A 159 4.79 -22.99 -6.49
CA HIS A 159 5.57 -23.31 -5.30
C HIS A 159 5.15 -22.44 -4.12
N SER A 160 4.71 -23.04 -3.02
CA SER A 160 4.30 -22.31 -1.82
C SER A 160 5.47 -21.56 -1.16
N LEU A 161 5.16 -20.56 -0.34
CA LEU A 161 6.17 -19.89 0.50
C LEU A 161 6.88 -20.86 1.43
N LYS A 162 6.13 -21.81 1.99
CA LYS A 162 6.66 -22.83 2.89
C LYS A 162 7.68 -23.75 2.19
N GLU A 163 7.41 -24.21 0.98
CA GLU A 163 8.35 -25.04 0.18
C GLU A 163 9.63 -24.28 -0.16
N GLN A 164 9.55 -22.97 -0.28
CA GLN A 164 10.69 -22.10 -0.53
C GLN A 164 11.47 -21.73 0.76
N GLY A 165 11.06 -22.25 1.93
CA GLY A 165 11.68 -21.97 3.22
C GLY A 165 11.44 -20.53 3.71
N ILE A 166 10.43 -19.86 3.19
CA ILE A 166 10.07 -18.50 3.58
C ILE A 166 9.16 -18.55 4.80
N SER A 167 9.62 -17.98 5.92
CA SER A 167 8.81 -17.82 7.12
C SER A 167 7.81 -16.68 6.94
N VAL A 168 6.58 -16.88 7.40
CA VAL A 168 5.50 -15.88 7.39
C VAL A 168 5.75 -14.73 8.38
N ILE A 169 6.69 -14.91 9.29
CA ILE A 169 7.02 -13.92 10.33
C ILE A 169 7.96 -12.88 9.73
N ILE A 170 7.65 -11.61 9.98
CA ILE A 170 8.58 -10.50 9.74
C ILE A 170 9.90 -10.87 10.43
N PRO A 171 11.02 -10.90 9.72
CA PRO A 171 12.31 -11.15 10.38
C PRO A 171 12.49 -10.07 11.45
N GLU A 172 12.77 -10.49 12.70
CA GLU A 172 13.23 -9.53 13.71
C GLU A 172 14.33 -8.69 13.10
N GLU A 173 14.23 -7.37 13.28
CA GLU A 173 15.18 -6.41 12.74
C GLU A 173 16.59 -6.85 13.19
N LYS A 174 17.29 -7.57 12.32
CA LYS A 174 18.72 -7.76 12.53
C LYS A 174 19.35 -6.40 12.35
N LYS A 175 19.63 -5.72 13.46
CA LYS A 175 20.46 -4.53 13.50
C LYS A 175 21.78 -4.87 12.80
N ARG A 176 21.84 -4.58 11.51
CA ARG A 176 23.11 -4.58 10.75
C ARG A 176 23.50 -3.12 10.59
N TRP A 177 24.45 -2.73 11.42
CA TRP A 177 25.26 -1.54 11.21
C TRP A 177 26.35 -1.85 10.22
#